data_490debdb48ecab62f82fe28bd035374f
#
_entry.id   490debdb48ecab62f82fe28bd035374f
#
_cell.length_a   1.000
_cell.length_b   1.000
_cell.length_c   1.000
_cell.angle_alpha   90.00
_cell.angle_beta   90.00
_cell.angle_gamma   90.00
#
_symmetry.space_group_name_H-M   'P 1'
#
loop_
_entity.id
_entity.type
_entity.pdbx_description
1 polymer ?
#
loop_
_entity_poly.entity_id
_entity_poly.type
_entity_poly.pdbx_seq_one_letter_code
_entity_poly.pdbx_strand_id
1 'polypeptide(L)'
;GGLSALLLYFAVCLPGVLTGEGAFAPAEAAMHASADWMRQILDQMRTPETAAVFARYEEGLSFMENAVQTWLVPMLVLLGGLLGLSNTLFFRLFVKKDREALGLAPLKPFSRWSVPREASLGMFLLLLGAVVLMLTGSNSADAVSATVAAIVGLPLFVQGIALIDYLLTRNGKNIAMKRILAYVLIAALLPSLASALLFAGCAEQVLHIRDSYDRLKQYRDTQQNGGGHA
;
A
#
# COMPACT_ATOMS: atom_id res chain seq x y z
N GLY A 1 11.46 11.39 -0.17
CA GLY A 1 10.15 10.69 0.00
C GLY A 1 9.39 11.16 1.24
N GLY A 2 9.99 11.10 2.44
CA GLY A 2 9.33 11.56 3.67
C GLY A 2 8.99 13.04 3.68
N LEU A 3 9.85 13.87 3.09
CA LEU A 3 9.64 15.32 3.01
C LEU A 3 8.43 15.67 2.14
N SER A 4 8.23 14.97 1.03
CA SER A 4 7.08 15.22 0.13
C SER A 4 5.75 14.81 0.79
N ALA A 5 5.74 13.71 1.51
CA ALA A 5 4.57 13.28 2.29
C ALA A 5 4.25 14.27 3.42
N LEU A 6 5.28 14.74 4.12
CA LEU A 6 5.15 15.78 5.14
C LEU A 6 4.63 17.10 4.56
N LEU A 7 5.18 17.56 3.44
CA LEU A 7 4.72 18.79 2.79
C LEU A 7 3.26 18.68 2.32
N LEU A 8 2.86 17.54 1.76
CA LEU A 8 1.48 17.29 1.35
C LEU A 8 0.55 17.26 2.57
N TYR A 9 0.96 16.57 3.63
CA TYR A 9 0.25 16.53 4.89
C TYR A 9 0.08 17.94 5.47
N PHE A 10 1.15 18.73 5.56
CA PHE A 10 1.07 20.11 6.04
C PHE A 10 0.20 20.99 5.14
N ALA A 11 0.28 20.85 3.82
CA ALA A 11 -0.55 21.66 2.90
C ALA A 11 -2.06 21.41 3.09
N VAL A 12 -2.45 20.17 3.40
CA VAL A 12 -3.86 19.80 3.62
C VAL A 12 -4.32 20.10 5.05
N CYS A 13 -3.45 19.89 6.04
CA CYS A 13 -3.83 20.01 7.45
C CYS A 13 -3.63 21.43 8.02
N LEU A 14 -2.68 22.21 7.46
CA LEU A 14 -2.31 23.52 7.99
C LEU A 14 -3.48 24.49 8.09
N PRO A 15 -4.36 24.64 7.07
CA PRO A 15 -5.51 25.54 7.17
C PRO A 15 -6.41 25.23 8.38
N GLY A 16 -6.80 23.96 8.56
CA GLY A 16 -7.67 23.56 9.66
C GLY A 16 -7.01 23.67 11.04
N VAL A 17 -5.68 23.44 11.12
CA VAL A 17 -4.93 23.64 12.36
C VAL A 17 -4.84 25.13 12.72
N LEU A 18 -4.64 26.01 11.75
CA LEU A 18 -4.56 27.46 11.97
C LEU A 18 -5.91 28.07 12.39
N THR A 19 -7.02 27.54 11.88
CA THR A 19 -8.38 27.97 12.26
C THR A 19 -8.86 27.36 13.58
N GLY A 20 -8.16 26.35 14.11
CA GLY A 20 -8.57 25.63 15.31
C GLY A 20 -9.74 24.65 15.10
N GLU A 21 -10.19 24.48 13.86
CA GLU A 21 -11.35 23.63 13.50
C GLU A 21 -10.98 22.15 13.28
N GLY A 22 -9.69 21.82 13.29
CA GLY A 22 -9.17 20.50 13.01
C GLY A 22 -8.45 20.42 11.67
N ALA A 23 -7.50 19.50 11.58
CA ALA A 23 -6.58 19.40 10.43
C ALA A 23 -7.29 19.14 9.08
N PHE A 24 -8.45 18.50 9.09
CA PHE A 24 -9.20 18.11 7.90
C PHE A 24 -10.51 18.86 7.70
N ALA A 25 -10.86 19.77 8.61
CA ALA A 25 -12.12 20.51 8.55
C ALA A 25 -12.40 21.21 7.20
N PRO A 26 -11.41 21.83 6.50
CA PRO A 26 -11.68 22.41 5.18
C PRO A 26 -12.04 21.36 4.12
N ALA A 27 -11.44 20.18 4.18
CA ALA A 27 -11.75 19.10 3.24
C ALA A 27 -13.12 18.48 3.53
N GLU A 28 -13.44 18.28 4.80
CA GLU A 28 -14.75 17.83 5.26
C GLU A 28 -15.85 18.83 4.88
N ALA A 29 -15.65 20.11 5.14
CA ALA A 29 -16.60 21.17 4.77
C ALA A 29 -16.84 21.22 3.26
N ALA A 30 -15.79 21.12 2.43
CA ALA A 30 -15.93 21.10 0.98
C ALA A 30 -16.71 19.86 0.51
N MET A 31 -16.50 18.70 1.13
CA MET A 31 -17.23 17.48 0.80
C MET A 31 -18.70 17.57 1.20
N HIS A 32 -19.00 18.06 2.41
CA HIS A 32 -20.38 18.27 2.85
C HIS A 32 -21.10 19.25 1.96
N ALA A 33 -20.47 20.39 1.61
CA ALA A 33 -21.05 21.38 0.70
C ALA A 33 -21.34 20.76 -0.69
N SER A 34 -20.44 19.90 -1.20
CA SER A 34 -20.64 19.21 -2.48
C SER A 34 -21.76 18.17 -2.40
N ALA A 35 -21.85 17.43 -1.31
CA ALA A 35 -22.91 16.46 -1.08
C ALA A 35 -24.29 17.15 -0.92
N ASP A 36 -24.35 18.24 -0.19
CA ASP A 36 -25.58 19.02 -0.02
C ASP A 36 -26.05 19.64 -1.32
N TRP A 37 -25.15 20.17 -2.12
CA TRP A 37 -25.47 20.64 -3.47
C TRP A 37 -26.03 19.52 -4.35
N MET A 38 -25.43 18.33 -4.30
CA MET A 38 -25.92 17.17 -5.03
C MET A 38 -27.31 16.72 -4.54
N ARG A 39 -27.54 16.70 -3.22
CA ARG A 39 -28.86 16.42 -2.63
C ARG A 39 -29.91 17.38 -3.11
N GLN A 40 -29.61 18.69 -3.16
CA GLN A 40 -30.55 19.70 -3.68
C GLN A 40 -30.93 19.44 -5.14
N ILE A 41 -29.97 19.07 -5.99
CA ILE A 41 -30.27 18.70 -7.39
C ILE A 41 -31.14 17.44 -7.45
N LEU A 42 -30.81 16.42 -6.70
CA LEU A 42 -31.53 15.15 -6.66
C LEU A 42 -32.98 15.37 -6.18
N ASP A 43 -33.20 16.20 -5.18
CA ASP A 43 -34.54 16.52 -4.67
C ASP A 43 -35.40 17.24 -5.71
N GLN A 44 -34.82 18.13 -6.53
CA GLN A 44 -35.54 18.79 -7.62
C GLN A 44 -35.98 17.83 -8.73
N MET A 45 -35.26 16.70 -8.90
CA MET A 45 -35.54 15.69 -9.90
C MET A 45 -36.38 14.50 -9.36
N ARG A 46 -36.71 14.51 -8.09
CA ARG A 46 -37.38 13.41 -7.41
C ARG A 46 -38.84 13.32 -7.83
N THR A 47 -39.22 12.19 -8.37
CA THR A 47 -40.60 11.80 -8.66
C THR A 47 -40.95 10.53 -7.92
N PRO A 48 -42.24 10.21 -7.71
CA PRO A 48 -42.64 8.94 -7.09
C PRO A 48 -42.06 7.69 -7.77
N GLU A 49 -41.87 7.76 -9.08
CA GLU A 49 -41.33 6.67 -9.89
C GLU A 49 -39.82 6.49 -9.74
N THR A 50 -39.11 7.57 -9.43
CA THR A 50 -37.63 7.57 -9.29
C THR A 50 -37.14 7.48 -7.85
N ALA A 51 -38.05 7.48 -6.87
CA ALA A 51 -37.72 7.55 -5.44
C ALA A 51 -36.74 6.42 -4.99
N ALA A 52 -36.88 5.20 -5.49
CA ALA A 52 -35.98 4.09 -5.15
C ALA A 52 -34.57 4.26 -5.71
N VAL A 53 -34.44 4.92 -6.87
CA VAL A 53 -33.14 5.23 -7.47
C VAL A 53 -32.44 6.33 -6.66
N PHE A 54 -33.17 7.37 -6.28
CA PHE A 54 -32.63 8.46 -5.47
C PHE A 54 -32.23 8.01 -4.07
N ALA A 55 -32.94 7.07 -3.44
CA ALA A 55 -32.51 6.48 -2.15
C ALA A 55 -31.12 5.84 -2.23
N ARG A 56 -30.80 5.17 -3.34
CA ARG A 56 -29.46 4.61 -3.56
C ARG A 56 -28.38 5.67 -3.76
N TYR A 57 -28.71 6.79 -4.42
CA TYR A 57 -27.79 7.90 -4.55
C TYR A 57 -27.51 8.58 -3.20
N GLU A 58 -28.53 8.77 -2.36
CA GLU A 58 -28.37 9.28 -0.99
C GLU A 58 -27.47 8.38 -0.14
N GLU A 59 -27.66 7.05 -0.22
CA GLU A 59 -26.79 6.07 0.43
C GLU A 59 -25.36 6.19 -0.06
N GLY A 60 -25.17 6.36 -1.39
CA GLY A 60 -23.85 6.59 -2.00
C GLY A 60 -23.19 7.89 -1.53
N LEU A 61 -23.92 8.98 -1.41
CA LEU A 61 -23.41 10.26 -0.89
C LEU A 61 -23.00 10.15 0.57
N SER A 62 -23.82 9.51 1.40
CA SER A 62 -23.50 9.28 2.81
C SER A 62 -22.27 8.36 2.97
N PHE A 63 -22.13 7.37 2.10
CA PHE A 63 -20.93 6.52 2.06
C PHE A 63 -19.69 7.37 1.70
N MET A 64 -19.78 8.28 0.71
CA MET A 64 -18.67 9.14 0.32
C MET A 64 -18.27 10.10 1.44
N GLU A 65 -19.21 10.70 2.15
CA GLU A 65 -18.93 11.58 3.29
C GLU A 65 -18.19 10.83 4.41
N ASN A 66 -18.68 9.64 4.78
CA ASN A 66 -18.01 8.79 5.77
C ASN A 66 -16.64 8.29 5.28
N ALA A 67 -16.54 7.99 3.99
CA ALA A 67 -15.30 7.52 3.39
C ALA A 67 -14.20 8.59 3.46
N VAL A 68 -14.52 9.87 3.31
CA VAL A 68 -13.53 10.95 3.44
C VAL A 68 -12.95 10.99 4.85
N GLN A 69 -13.78 10.95 5.87
CA GLN A 69 -13.33 10.94 7.26
C GLN A 69 -12.42 9.74 7.57
N THR A 70 -12.75 8.56 7.03
CA THR A 70 -12.02 7.32 7.33
C THR A 70 -10.77 7.16 6.46
N TRP A 71 -10.85 7.54 5.17
CA TRP A 71 -9.83 7.17 4.18
C TRP A 71 -8.91 8.31 3.75
N LEU A 72 -9.20 9.58 4.12
CA LEU A 72 -8.38 10.72 3.70
C LEU A 72 -6.91 10.56 4.18
N VAL A 73 -6.70 10.27 5.47
CA VAL A 73 -5.36 10.07 6.03
C VAL A 73 -4.66 8.85 5.42
N PRO A 74 -5.29 7.66 5.36
CA PRO A 74 -4.70 6.52 4.66
C PRO A 74 -4.31 6.81 3.21
N MET A 75 -5.16 7.51 2.45
CA MET A 75 -4.86 7.87 1.06
C MET A 75 -3.67 8.83 0.95
N LEU A 76 -3.55 9.83 1.82
CA LEU A 76 -2.40 10.72 1.86
C LEU A 76 -1.11 9.98 2.18
N VAL A 77 -1.16 9.04 3.12
CA VAL A 77 -0.01 8.17 3.46
C VAL A 77 0.40 7.31 2.26
N LEU A 78 -0.56 6.66 1.60
CA LEU A 78 -0.30 5.86 0.41
C LEU A 78 0.29 6.69 -0.73
N LEU A 79 -0.32 7.85 -1.03
CA LEU A 79 0.17 8.75 -2.06
C LEU A 79 1.57 9.27 -1.75
N GLY A 80 1.82 9.69 -0.52
CA GLY A 80 3.15 10.12 -0.06
C GLY A 80 4.19 9.00 -0.16
N GLY A 81 3.81 7.77 0.19
CA GLY A 81 4.66 6.59 0.05
C GLY A 81 4.99 6.28 -1.42
N LEU A 82 3.99 6.31 -2.30
CA LEU A 82 4.17 6.11 -3.74
C LEU A 82 5.02 7.19 -4.38
N LEU A 83 4.78 8.46 -4.05
CA LEU A 83 5.61 9.59 -4.53
C LEU A 83 7.04 9.46 -4.03
N GLY A 84 7.24 9.09 -2.78
CA GLY A 84 8.56 8.85 -2.20
C GLY A 84 9.32 7.72 -2.89
N LEU A 85 8.64 6.61 -3.15
CA LEU A 85 9.21 5.48 -3.87
C LEU A 85 9.56 5.87 -5.31
N SER A 86 8.62 6.51 -6.02
CA SER A 86 8.83 6.98 -7.39
C SER A 86 10.03 7.93 -7.48
N ASN A 87 10.09 8.94 -6.61
CA ASN A 87 11.19 9.89 -6.57
C ASN A 87 12.54 9.19 -6.32
N THR A 88 12.58 8.22 -5.40
CA THR A 88 13.79 7.43 -5.13
C THR A 88 14.23 6.62 -6.35
N LEU A 89 13.27 6.00 -7.06
CA LEU A 89 13.55 5.22 -8.27
C LEU A 89 14.03 6.13 -9.40
N PHE A 90 13.34 7.25 -9.64
CA PHE A 90 13.77 8.24 -10.65
C PHE A 90 15.16 8.78 -10.35
N PHE A 91 15.42 9.24 -9.13
CA PHE A 91 16.74 9.71 -8.74
C PHE A 91 17.84 8.67 -9.05
N ARG A 92 17.61 7.42 -8.68
CA ARG A 92 18.56 6.34 -8.93
C ARG A 92 18.74 6.00 -10.41
N LEU A 93 17.74 6.24 -11.25
CA LEU A 93 17.86 6.09 -12.70
C LEU A 93 18.75 7.19 -13.30
N PHE A 94 18.55 8.44 -12.89
CA PHE A 94 19.36 9.57 -13.38
C PHE A 94 20.83 9.47 -12.95
N VAL A 95 21.06 9.05 -11.71
CA VAL A 95 22.42 8.97 -11.12
C VAL A 95 23.11 7.63 -11.43
N LYS A 96 22.59 6.86 -12.40
CA LYS A 96 23.14 5.53 -12.72
C LYS A 96 24.63 5.53 -13.09
N LYS A 97 25.12 6.60 -13.73
CA LYS A 97 26.53 6.74 -14.14
C LYS A 97 27.47 7.10 -12.99
N ASP A 98 26.99 7.85 -12.00
CA ASP A 98 27.80 8.41 -10.92
C ASP A 98 27.57 7.68 -9.58
N ARG A 99 27.03 6.46 -9.60
CA ARG A 99 26.69 5.69 -8.41
C ARG A 99 27.86 5.47 -7.47
N GLU A 100 29.01 5.11 -8.04
CA GLU A 100 30.23 4.82 -7.26
C GLU A 100 30.77 6.09 -6.61
N ALA A 101 30.74 7.22 -7.33
CA ALA A 101 31.17 8.51 -6.82
C ALA A 101 30.27 9.01 -5.66
N LEU A 102 28.99 8.63 -5.66
CA LEU A 102 28.01 9.00 -4.63
C LEU A 102 27.87 7.96 -3.52
N GLY A 103 28.67 6.89 -3.52
CA GLY A 103 28.62 5.82 -2.52
C GLY A 103 27.27 5.07 -2.48
N LEU A 104 26.49 5.11 -3.57
CA LEU A 104 25.17 4.47 -3.61
C LEU A 104 25.30 2.98 -3.93
N ALA A 105 24.87 2.16 -2.99
CA ALA A 105 24.79 0.72 -3.21
C ALA A 105 23.87 0.39 -4.41
N PRO A 106 24.18 -0.65 -5.20
CA PRO A 106 23.33 -1.10 -6.30
C PRO A 106 21.94 -1.50 -5.76
N LEU A 107 20.89 -1.18 -6.53
CA LEU A 107 19.54 -1.63 -6.18
C LEU A 107 19.50 -3.15 -6.27
N LYS A 108 19.01 -3.78 -5.22
CA LYS A 108 18.67 -5.20 -5.28
C LYS A 108 17.59 -5.39 -6.37
N PRO A 109 17.63 -6.50 -7.12
CA PRO A 109 16.57 -6.82 -8.07
C PRO A 109 15.22 -6.88 -7.34
N PHE A 110 14.13 -6.52 -8.02
CA PHE A 110 12.81 -6.45 -7.40
C PHE A 110 12.40 -7.75 -6.71
N SER A 111 12.74 -8.88 -7.28
CA SER A 111 12.53 -10.21 -6.68
C SER A 111 13.20 -10.40 -5.30
N ARG A 112 14.15 -9.55 -4.94
CA ARG A 112 14.86 -9.57 -3.64
C ARG A 112 14.44 -8.43 -2.70
N TRP A 113 13.41 -7.68 -3.06
CA TRP A 113 12.87 -6.64 -2.18
C TRP A 113 12.15 -7.28 -1.00
N SER A 114 12.53 -6.87 0.20
CA SER A 114 11.93 -7.32 1.45
C SER A 114 11.85 -6.14 2.42
N VAL A 115 10.88 -6.19 3.30
CA VAL A 115 10.81 -5.25 4.43
C VAL A 115 11.99 -5.53 5.35
N PRO A 116 12.76 -4.51 5.77
CA PRO A 116 13.83 -4.68 6.73
C PRO A 116 13.30 -5.28 8.05
N ARG A 117 14.12 -6.11 8.70
CA ARG A 117 13.71 -6.81 9.92
C ARG A 117 13.39 -5.83 11.07
N GLU A 118 14.10 -4.73 11.12
CA GLU A 118 13.89 -3.66 12.09
C GLU A 118 12.53 -2.98 11.90
N ALA A 119 12.12 -2.79 10.63
CA ALA A 119 10.82 -2.22 10.31
C ALA A 119 9.66 -3.18 10.62
N SER A 120 9.87 -4.50 10.54
CA SER A 120 8.82 -5.47 10.81
C SER A 120 8.33 -5.45 12.25
N LEU A 121 9.22 -5.21 13.22
CA LEU A 121 8.83 -5.05 14.61
C LEU A 121 7.95 -3.81 14.80
N GLY A 122 8.33 -2.68 14.20
CA GLY A 122 7.53 -1.45 14.24
C GLY A 122 6.14 -1.64 13.60
N MET A 123 6.08 -2.35 12.47
CA MET A 123 4.82 -2.68 11.81
C MET A 123 3.92 -3.57 12.69
N PHE A 124 4.50 -4.55 13.37
CA PHE A 124 3.77 -5.41 14.30
C PHE A 124 3.22 -4.62 15.49
N LEU A 125 3.99 -3.72 16.07
CA LEU A 125 3.54 -2.85 17.16
C LEU A 125 2.43 -1.90 16.74
N LEU A 126 2.49 -1.36 15.52
CA LEU A 126 1.41 -0.54 14.94
C LEU A 126 0.12 -1.34 14.78
N LEU A 127 0.20 -2.57 14.25
CA LEU A 127 -0.97 -3.45 14.11
C LEU A 127 -1.55 -3.79 15.49
N LEU A 128 -0.72 -4.12 16.46
CA LEU A 128 -1.18 -4.42 17.82
C LEU A 128 -1.87 -3.20 18.45
N GLY A 129 -1.29 -2.01 18.29
CA GLY A 129 -1.89 -0.76 18.75
C GLY A 129 -3.25 -0.48 18.13
N ALA A 130 -3.38 -0.71 16.81
CA ALA A 130 -4.64 -0.55 16.10
C ALA A 130 -5.72 -1.54 16.61
N VAL A 131 -5.35 -2.81 16.84
CA VAL A 131 -6.25 -3.82 17.41
C VAL A 131 -6.71 -3.42 18.82
N VAL A 132 -5.79 -2.97 19.66
CA VAL A 132 -6.15 -2.49 21.01
C VAL A 132 -7.10 -1.30 20.91
N LEU A 133 -6.86 -0.35 20.02
CA LEU A 133 -7.74 0.80 19.83
C LEU A 133 -9.14 0.38 19.35
N MET A 134 -9.23 -0.57 18.44
CA MET A 134 -10.52 -1.13 17.99
C MET A 134 -11.33 -1.75 19.16
N LEU A 135 -10.63 -2.42 20.08
CA LEU A 135 -11.27 -3.03 21.26
C LEU A 135 -11.77 -1.99 22.27
N THR A 136 -11.25 -0.76 22.27
CA THR A 136 -11.73 0.32 23.14
C THR A 136 -13.04 0.95 22.66
N GLY A 137 -13.50 0.66 21.43
CA GLY A 137 -14.71 1.25 20.84
C GLY A 137 -14.62 2.76 20.57
N SER A 138 -13.41 3.28 20.41
CA SER A 138 -13.17 4.71 20.14
C SER A 138 -13.71 5.10 18.75
N ASN A 139 -14.35 6.24 18.64
CA ASN A 139 -14.87 6.77 17.37
C ASN A 139 -13.78 6.99 16.30
N SER A 140 -12.53 7.15 16.72
CA SER A 140 -11.37 7.29 15.81
C SER A 140 -10.72 5.95 15.44
N ALA A 141 -11.20 4.80 15.97
CA ALA A 141 -10.58 3.49 15.76
C ALA A 141 -10.56 3.12 14.28
N ASP A 142 -11.62 3.43 13.53
CA ASP A 142 -11.71 3.09 12.09
C ASP A 142 -10.68 3.85 11.26
N ALA A 143 -10.54 5.17 11.46
CA ALA A 143 -9.58 6.00 10.74
C ALA A 143 -8.13 5.62 11.09
N VAL A 144 -7.84 5.35 12.36
CA VAL A 144 -6.51 4.90 12.79
C VAL A 144 -6.19 3.52 12.24
N SER A 145 -7.11 2.57 12.31
CA SER A 145 -6.89 1.21 11.79
C SER A 145 -6.73 1.22 10.26
N ALA A 146 -7.49 2.03 9.53
CA ALA A 146 -7.32 2.21 8.09
C ALA A 146 -5.94 2.81 7.77
N THR A 147 -5.48 3.79 8.55
CA THR A 147 -4.15 4.39 8.39
C THR A 147 -3.04 3.39 8.65
N VAL A 148 -3.14 2.62 9.73
CA VAL A 148 -2.18 1.56 10.05
C VAL A 148 -2.18 0.48 8.97
N ALA A 149 -3.36 0.07 8.49
CA ALA A 149 -3.48 -0.87 7.39
C ALA A 149 -2.80 -0.36 6.10
N ALA A 150 -2.88 0.94 5.80
CA ALA A 150 -2.19 1.54 4.68
C ALA A 150 -0.66 1.54 4.86
N ILE A 151 -0.16 1.95 6.04
CA ILE A 151 1.28 2.02 6.36
C ILE A 151 1.91 0.63 6.32
N VAL A 152 1.24 -0.37 6.90
CA VAL A 152 1.74 -1.75 6.99
C VAL A 152 1.42 -2.53 5.73
N GLY A 153 0.23 -2.35 5.18
CA GLY A 153 -0.26 -3.10 4.03
C GLY A 153 0.52 -2.83 2.76
N LEU A 154 0.89 -1.57 2.46
CA LEU A 154 1.62 -1.24 1.25
C LEU A 154 2.99 -1.95 1.15
N PRO A 155 3.88 -1.88 2.15
CA PRO A 155 5.14 -2.62 2.11
C PRO A 155 4.96 -4.14 1.99
N LEU A 156 4.00 -4.72 2.71
CA LEU A 156 3.72 -6.15 2.66
C LEU A 156 3.14 -6.57 1.30
N PHE A 157 2.28 -5.75 0.71
CA PHE A 157 1.75 -5.96 -0.63
C PHE A 157 2.86 -5.96 -1.69
N VAL A 158 3.76 -4.98 -1.65
CA VAL A 158 4.94 -4.91 -2.54
C VAL A 158 5.85 -6.12 -2.33
N GLN A 159 6.05 -6.55 -1.08
CA GLN A 159 6.82 -7.75 -0.75
C GLN A 159 6.16 -9.04 -1.29
N GLY A 160 4.83 -9.11 -1.26
CA GLY A 160 4.08 -10.23 -1.86
C GLY A 160 4.28 -10.32 -3.37
N ILE A 161 4.22 -9.18 -4.08
CA ILE A 161 4.53 -9.14 -5.52
C ILE A 161 6.00 -9.54 -5.77
N ALA A 162 6.93 -9.05 -4.95
CA ALA A 162 8.35 -9.40 -5.07
C ALA A 162 8.61 -10.90 -4.81
N LEU A 163 7.85 -11.54 -3.93
CA LEU A 163 7.90 -12.99 -3.72
C LEU A 163 7.42 -13.75 -4.96
N ILE A 164 6.31 -13.33 -5.57
CA ILE A 164 5.85 -13.94 -6.83
C ILE A 164 6.89 -13.78 -7.92
N ASP A 165 7.49 -12.59 -8.08
CA ASP A 165 8.56 -12.35 -9.04
C ASP A 165 9.78 -13.25 -8.79
N TYR A 166 10.14 -13.48 -7.53
CA TYR A 166 11.20 -14.42 -7.16
C TYR A 166 10.89 -15.86 -7.61
N LEU A 167 9.67 -16.32 -7.34
CA LEU A 167 9.24 -17.66 -7.72
C LEU A 167 9.21 -17.87 -9.24
N LEU A 168 8.79 -16.84 -10.00
CA LEU A 168 8.77 -16.86 -11.46
C LEU A 168 10.17 -16.87 -12.08
N THR A 169 11.11 -16.12 -11.49
CA THR A 169 12.47 -15.98 -12.01
C THR A 169 13.35 -17.19 -11.73
N ARG A 170 12.97 -18.00 -10.76
CA ARG A 170 13.73 -19.17 -10.34
C ARG A 170 13.90 -20.23 -11.44
N ASN A 171 12.92 -20.42 -12.32
CA ASN A 171 12.88 -21.51 -13.30
C ASN A 171 13.50 -21.16 -14.67
N GLY A 172 14.35 -20.15 -14.77
CA GLY A 172 15.37 -19.91 -15.80
C GLY A 172 14.98 -19.82 -17.28
N LYS A 173 13.79 -20.25 -17.72
CA LYS A 173 13.37 -20.19 -19.13
C LYS A 173 12.24 -19.16 -19.33
N ASN A 174 12.39 -18.27 -20.33
CA ASN A 174 11.39 -17.26 -20.73
C ASN A 174 10.94 -16.33 -19.61
N ILE A 175 11.88 -15.89 -18.76
CA ILE A 175 11.62 -15.07 -17.57
C ILE A 175 10.88 -13.78 -17.91
N ALA A 176 11.27 -13.07 -18.99
CA ALA A 176 10.68 -11.80 -19.35
C ALA A 176 9.18 -11.93 -19.70
N MET A 177 8.81 -12.91 -20.51
CA MET A 177 7.42 -13.14 -20.89
C MET A 177 6.56 -13.54 -19.68
N LYS A 178 7.07 -14.43 -18.81
CA LYS A 178 6.37 -14.83 -17.59
C LYS A 178 6.13 -13.68 -16.64
N ARG A 179 7.10 -12.78 -16.49
CA ARG A 179 6.96 -11.56 -15.69
C ARG A 179 5.90 -10.62 -16.23
N ILE A 180 5.94 -10.31 -17.53
CA ILE A 180 4.95 -9.44 -18.17
C ILE A 180 3.55 -10.03 -17.98
N LEU A 181 3.37 -11.31 -18.28
CA LEU A 181 2.07 -11.97 -18.11
C LEU A 181 1.59 -11.94 -16.66
N ALA A 182 2.47 -12.23 -15.70
CA ALA A 182 2.12 -12.20 -14.28
C ALA A 182 1.75 -10.80 -13.80
N TYR A 183 2.49 -9.76 -14.20
CA TYR A 183 2.18 -8.39 -13.81
C TYR A 183 0.89 -7.88 -14.45
N VAL A 184 0.62 -8.22 -15.71
CA VAL A 184 -0.66 -7.92 -16.37
C VAL A 184 -1.80 -8.63 -15.65
N LEU A 185 -1.63 -9.90 -15.28
CA LEU A 185 -2.65 -10.65 -14.55
C LEU A 185 -2.89 -10.08 -13.16
N ILE A 186 -1.82 -9.74 -12.42
CA ILE A 186 -1.93 -9.08 -11.11
C ILE A 186 -2.66 -7.74 -11.26
N ALA A 187 -2.31 -6.93 -12.24
CA ALA A 187 -2.98 -5.64 -12.47
C ALA A 187 -4.46 -5.79 -12.83
N ALA A 188 -4.80 -6.76 -13.68
CA ALA A 188 -6.17 -7.03 -14.11
C ALA A 188 -7.05 -7.58 -12.97
N LEU A 189 -6.48 -8.42 -12.09
CA LEU A 189 -7.19 -9.06 -10.98
C LEU A 189 -6.86 -8.42 -9.61
N LEU A 190 -6.31 -7.21 -9.61
CA LEU A 190 -5.83 -6.53 -8.40
C LEU A 190 -6.83 -6.53 -7.25
N PRO A 191 -8.12 -6.18 -7.45
CA PRO A 191 -9.10 -6.17 -6.35
C PRO A 191 -9.28 -7.54 -5.69
N SER A 192 -9.25 -8.61 -6.49
CA SER A 192 -9.43 -9.98 -6.00
C SER A 192 -8.15 -10.57 -5.40
N LEU A 193 -6.98 -10.17 -5.90
CA LEU A 193 -5.68 -10.71 -5.47
C LEU A 193 -5.02 -9.90 -4.36
N ALA A 194 -5.51 -8.70 -4.05
CA ALA A 194 -4.88 -7.82 -3.07
C ALA A 194 -4.68 -8.50 -1.70
N SER A 195 -5.71 -9.18 -1.20
CA SER A 195 -5.63 -9.90 0.08
C SER A 195 -4.63 -11.07 0.02
N ALA A 196 -4.61 -11.81 -1.08
CA ALA A 196 -3.67 -12.92 -1.29
C ALA A 196 -2.22 -12.42 -1.36
N LEU A 197 -1.98 -11.29 -2.03
CA LEU A 197 -0.66 -10.66 -2.11
C LEU A 197 -0.20 -10.13 -0.75
N LEU A 198 -1.09 -9.50 0.02
CA LEU A 198 -0.82 -9.11 1.40
C LEU A 198 -0.44 -10.32 2.27
N PHE A 199 -1.23 -11.40 2.18
CA PHE A 199 -0.97 -12.62 2.92
C PHE A 199 0.38 -13.25 2.51
N ALA A 200 0.70 -13.28 1.22
CA ALA A 200 1.99 -13.75 0.71
C ALA A 200 3.16 -12.91 1.25
N GLY A 201 3.00 -11.60 1.33
CA GLY A 201 3.98 -10.69 1.94
C GLY A 201 4.17 -10.95 3.44
N CYS A 202 3.07 -11.14 4.19
CA CYS A 202 3.13 -11.53 5.60
C CYS A 202 3.82 -12.88 5.80
N ALA A 203 3.46 -13.88 4.99
CA ALA A 203 4.06 -15.21 5.06
C ALA A 203 5.57 -15.15 4.78
N GLU A 204 5.99 -14.38 3.79
CA GLU A 204 7.42 -14.14 3.51
C GLU A 204 8.13 -13.49 4.69
N GLN A 205 7.49 -12.52 5.33
CA GLN A 205 8.08 -11.81 6.48
C GLN A 205 8.31 -12.72 7.69
N VAL A 206 7.40 -13.68 7.91
CA VAL A 206 7.46 -14.61 9.04
C VAL A 206 8.31 -15.84 8.72
N LEU A 207 8.09 -16.45 7.55
CA LEU A 207 8.67 -17.75 7.20
C LEU A 207 9.98 -17.64 6.43
N HIS A 208 10.38 -16.45 5.96
CA HIS A 208 11.59 -16.23 5.17
C HIS A 208 11.70 -17.25 4.02
N ILE A 209 10.61 -17.37 3.24
CA ILE A 209 10.44 -18.40 2.21
C ILE A 209 11.59 -18.39 1.22
N ARG A 210 12.04 -17.20 0.78
CA ARG A 210 13.16 -17.06 -0.18
C ARG A 210 14.47 -17.61 0.37
N ASP A 211 14.80 -17.31 1.63
CA ASP A 211 16.03 -17.76 2.28
C ASP A 211 15.99 -19.30 2.49
N SER A 212 14.83 -19.82 2.86
CA SER A 212 14.62 -21.26 3.02
C SER A 212 14.81 -22.00 1.70
N TYR A 213 14.29 -21.45 0.61
CA TYR A 213 14.48 -22.01 -0.73
C TYR A 213 15.94 -21.93 -1.20
N ASP A 214 16.62 -20.81 -0.97
CA ASP A 214 18.03 -20.66 -1.36
C ASP A 214 18.93 -21.65 -0.60
N ARG A 215 18.68 -21.87 0.69
CA ARG A 215 19.38 -22.89 1.49
C ARG A 215 19.15 -24.30 0.95
N LEU A 216 17.90 -24.66 0.65
CA LEU A 216 17.58 -25.99 0.09
C LEU A 216 18.28 -26.22 -1.26
N LYS A 217 18.36 -25.17 -2.09
CA LYS A 217 19.09 -25.25 -3.36
C LYS A 217 20.59 -25.49 -3.14
N GLN A 218 21.21 -24.73 -2.25
CA GLN A 218 22.63 -24.91 -1.90
C GLN A 218 22.93 -26.33 -1.40
N TYR A 219 22.08 -26.87 -0.52
CA TYR A 219 22.19 -28.23 -0.03
C TYR A 219 22.17 -29.26 -1.17
N ARG A 220 21.24 -29.11 -2.11
CA ARG A 220 21.12 -30.01 -3.25
C ARG A 220 22.32 -29.93 -4.17
N ASP A 221 22.79 -28.73 -4.48
CA ASP A 221 23.95 -28.51 -5.35
C ASP A 221 25.24 -29.07 -4.71
N THR A 222 25.38 -28.96 -3.37
CA THR A 222 26.52 -29.54 -2.63
C THR A 222 26.49 -31.08 -2.66
N GLN A 223 25.33 -31.71 -2.52
CA GLN A 223 25.20 -33.14 -2.59
C GLN A 223 25.49 -33.71 -3.99
N GLN A 224 25.07 -32.99 -5.04
CA GLN A 224 25.35 -33.43 -6.42
C GLN A 224 26.84 -33.30 -6.80
N ASN A 225 27.51 -32.27 -6.29
CA ASN A 225 28.95 -32.05 -6.57
C ASN A 225 29.88 -32.86 -5.64
N GLY A 226 29.42 -33.26 -4.44
CA GLY A 226 30.20 -34.04 -3.49
C GLY A 226 30.17 -35.57 -3.74
N GLY A 227 29.23 -36.05 -4.55
CA GLY A 227 29.11 -37.50 -4.88
C GLY A 227 29.97 -38.01 -6.05
N GLY A 228 30.83 -37.13 -6.61
CA GLY A 228 31.64 -37.46 -7.79
C GLY A 228 33.09 -37.95 -7.52
N HIS A 229 33.43 -38.15 -6.26
CA HIS A 229 34.79 -38.60 -5.88
C HIS A 229 34.74 -39.84 -4.96
N ALA A 230 34.07 -40.88 -5.40
CA ALA A 230 34.19 -42.20 -4.78
C ALA A 230 34.44 -43.26 -5.87
#